data_85cb577b11c5f7e4ba6f9acf4844abd3
#
_entry.id   85cb577b11c5f7e4ba6f9acf4844abd3
#
_cell.length_a   1.000
_cell.length_b   1.000
_cell.length_c   1.000
_cell.angle_alpha   90.00
_cell.angle_beta   90.00
_cell.angle_gamma   90.00
#
_symmetry.space_group_name_H-M   'P 1'
#
loop_
_entity.id
_entity.type
_entity.pdbx_description
1 polymer ?
#
loop_
_entity_poly.entity_id
_entity_poly.type
_entity_poly.pdbx_seq_one_letter_code
_entity_poly.pdbx_strand_id
1 'polypeptide(L)'
;MPAGLRFDEAVVCEGAFYANAVLKRIHLERGHEILIYGASGAIGTAMVQLAKSSGAVVTAVVATRQLELAKYLGADHAVDYTSEDFTRVGRRFDFVVDAVGKTTFFHCRKLLKSGGVFAATDLGPWGQNAALAMWSSITSSQRVIIPAPRRINGFVDFLKGRMESGQFRAIIDRKYPLAAIADAYRYVETGQKVGIVVINVAAD
;
A
#
# COMPACT_ATOMS: atom_id res chain seq x y z
N MET A 1 4.03 23.35 4.37
CA MET A 1 4.81 22.15 4.71
C MET A 1 4.90 22.01 6.22
N PRO A 2 4.98 20.81 6.79
CA PRO A 2 5.29 20.64 8.21
C PRO A 2 6.63 21.29 8.56
N ALA A 3 6.74 21.87 9.76
CA ALA A 3 8.02 22.39 10.23
C ALA A 3 9.05 21.25 10.35
N GLY A 4 10.23 21.44 9.76
CA GLY A 4 11.31 20.45 9.79
C GLY A 4 11.26 19.35 8.72
N LEU A 5 10.22 19.30 7.88
CA LEU A 5 10.17 18.37 6.74
C LEU A 5 10.89 18.96 5.52
N ARG A 6 11.66 18.11 4.84
CA ARG A 6 12.28 18.46 3.56
C ARG A 6 11.27 18.30 2.41
N PHE A 7 11.50 19.02 1.31
CA PHE A 7 10.64 18.93 0.13
C PHE A 7 10.55 17.52 -0.46
N ASP A 8 11.66 16.78 -0.45
CA ASP A 8 11.72 15.40 -0.94
C ASP A 8 10.91 14.41 -0.07
N GLU A 9 10.71 14.71 1.20
CA GLU A 9 9.83 13.93 2.08
C GLU A 9 8.34 14.23 1.83
N ALA A 10 8.01 15.43 1.37
CA ALA A 10 6.63 15.82 1.10
C ALA A 10 6.05 15.14 -0.15
N VAL A 11 6.86 14.64 -1.09
CA VAL A 11 6.38 13.95 -2.31
C VAL A 11 5.72 12.60 -2.03
N VAL A 12 5.78 12.09 -0.79
CA VAL A 12 5.07 10.86 -0.37
C VAL A 12 3.54 11.00 -0.42
N CYS A 13 3.04 12.23 -0.59
CA CYS A 13 1.61 12.54 -0.54
C CYS A 13 0.75 11.66 -1.47
N GLU A 14 1.20 11.35 -2.69
CA GLU A 14 0.41 10.55 -3.63
C GLU A 14 0.20 9.11 -3.12
N GLY A 15 1.28 8.39 -2.80
CA GLY A 15 1.18 7.03 -2.29
C GLY A 15 0.38 6.94 -0.98
N ALA A 16 0.59 7.91 -0.08
CA ALA A 16 -0.14 7.99 1.18
C ALA A 16 -1.63 8.32 0.96
N PHE A 17 -1.96 9.15 -0.05
CA PHE A 17 -3.33 9.47 -0.41
C PHE A 17 -4.09 8.24 -0.92
N TYR A 18 -3.50 7.46 -1.84
CA TYR A 18 -4.08 6.20 -2.30
C TYR A 18 -4.26 5.21 -1.15
N ALA A 19 -3.24 5.03 -0.32
CA ALA A 19 -3.31 4.16 0.85
C ALA A 19 -4.46 4.56 1.79
N ASN A 20 -4.56 5.85 2.13
CA ASN A 20 -5.64 6.37 2.97
C ASN A 20 -7.03 6.19 2.33
N ALA A 21 -7.14 6.40 1.01
CA ALA A 21 -8.41 6.20 0.29
C ALA A 21 -8.87 4.73 0.35
N VAL A 22 -7.95 3.78 0.17
CA VAL A 22 -8.24 2.35 0.34
C VAL A 22 -8.71 2.05 1.75
N LEU A 23 -7.92 2.43 2.77
CA LEU A 23 -8.22 2.14 4.18
C LEU A 23 -9.55 2.73 4.64
N LYS A 24 -9.87 3.95 4.21
CA LYS A 24 -11.19 4.55 4.46
C LYS A 24 -12.33 3.80 3.76
N ARG A 25 -12.11 3.37 2.52
CA ARG A 25 -13.14 2.68 1.73
C ARG A 25 -13.48 1.30 2.27
N ILE A 26 -12.50 0.60 2.87
CA ILE A 26 -12.71 -0.68 3.54
C ILE A 26 -13.19 -0.53 4.98
N HIS A 27 -13.30 0.69 5.49
CA HIS A 27 -13.66 0.98 6.89
C HIS A 27 -12.75 0.23 7.87
N LEU A 28 -11.41 0.39 7.68
CA LEU A 28 -10.44 -0.25 8.56
C LEU A 28 -10.54 0.31 9.97
N GLU A 29 -10.66 -0.56 10.96
CA GLU A 29 -10.80 -0.23 12.37
C GLU A 29 -9.78 -1.00 13.22
N ARG A 30 -9.66 -0.59 14.49
CA ARG A 30 -8.83 -1.27 15.46
C ARG A 30 -9.20 -2.75 15.58
N GLY A 31 -8.19 -3.62 15.58
CA GLY A 31 -8.34 -5.07 15.72
C GLY A 31 -8.66 -5.81 14.43
N HIS A 32 -8.98 -5.13 13.33
CA HIS A 32 -9.09 -5.80 12.03
C HIS A 32 -7.73 -6.36 11.60
N GLU A 33 -7.75 -7.53 10.96
CA GLU A 33 -6.60 -8.16 10.35
C GLU A 33 -6.52 -7.81 8.86
N ILE A 34 -5.41 -7.21 8.43
CA ILE A 34 -5.18 -6.81 7.04
C ILE A 34 -3.89 -7.44 6.50
N LEU A 35 -3.97 -8.02 5.30
CA LEU A 35 -2.80 -8.42 4.52
C LEU A 35 -2.58 -7.42 3.40
N ILE A 36 -1.35 -6.92 3.27
CA ILE A 36 -0.94 -5.96 2.24
C ILE A 36 0.10 -6.60 1.35
N TYR A 37 -0.29 -6.93 0.11
CA TYR A 37 0.61 -7.44 -0.90
C TYR A 37 1.30 -6.27 -1.63
N GLY A 38 2.64 -6.35 -1.76
CA GLY A 38 3.46 -5.25 -2.27
C GLY A 38 3.70 -4.15 -1.23
N ALA A 39 3.83 -4.53 0.03
CA ALA A 39 3.96 -3.63 1.18
C ALA A 39 5.24 -2.77 1.17
N SER A 40 6.21 -3.05 0.28
CA SER A 40 7.44 -2.27 0.13
C SER A 40 7.37 -1.15 -0.91
N GLY A 41 6.31 -1.07 -1.72
CA GLY A 41 6.12 0.00 -2.72
C GLY A 41 5.64 1.33 -2.11
N ALA A 42 5.44 2.35 -2.95
CA ALA A 42 5.01 3.68 -2.50
C ALA A 42 3.66 3.65 -1.75
N ILE A 43 2.65 2.98 -2.31
CA ILE A 43 1.35 2.80 -1.67
C ILE A 43 1.47 1.85 -0.48
N GLY A 44 2.21 0.73 -0.64
CA GLY A 44 2.34 -0.30 0.38
C GLY A 44 3.01 0.19 1.65
N THR A 45 4.14 0.91 1.57
CA THR A 45 4.82 1.47 2.76
C THR A 45 3.96 2.47 3.52
N ALA A 46 3.19 3.27 2.79
CA ALA A 46 2.22 4.19 3.39
C ALA A 46 1.06 3.43 4.05
N MET A 47 0.56 2.39 3.39
CA MET A 47 -0.58 1.60 3.88
C MET A 47 -0.25 0.85 5.16
N VAL A 48 0.94 0.24 5.27
CA VAL A 48 1.41 -0.42 6.50
C VAL A 48 1.37 0.56 7.69
N GLN A 49 1.96 1.75 7.53
CA GLN A 49 2.01 2.74 8.59
C GLN A 49 0.62 3.27 8.99
N LEU A 50 -0.21 3.60 8.00
CA LEU A 50 -1.56 4.12 8.25
C LEU A 50 -2.48 3.05 8.87
N ALA A 51 -2.41 1.80 8.39
CA ALA A 51 -3.18 0.70 8.96
C ALA A 51 -2.75 0.43 10.41
N LYS A 52 -1.42 0.39 10.66
CA LYS A 52 -0.90 0.22 12.01
C LYS A 52 -1.34 1.35 12.94
N SER A 53 -1.29 2.59 12.49
CA SER A 53 -1.74 3.75 13.28
C SER A 53 -3.25 3.74 13.58
N SER A 54 -4.04 3.01 12.80
CA SER A 54 -5.47 2.77 13.06
C SER A 54 -5.71 1.63 14.07
N GLY A 55 -4.63 0.95 14.51
CA GLY A 55 -4.71 -0.16 15.47
C GLY A 55 -5.05 -1.51 14.85
N ALA A 56 -4.94 -1.65 13.55
CA ALA A 56 -5.09 -2.93 12.84
C ALA A 56 -3.90 -3.86 13.09
N VAL A 57 -4.12 -5.17 12.91
CA VAL A 57 -3.07 -6.19 12.86
C VAL A 57 -2.63 -6.33 11.41
N VAL A 58 -1.40 -5.93 11.12
CA VAL A 58 -0.87 -5.81 9.75
C VAL A 58 0.04 -6.96 9.40
N THR A 59 -0.28 -7.67 8.32
CA THR A 59 0.61 -8.64 7.66
C THR A 59 1.11 -8.04 6.35
N ALA A 60 2.41 -7.80 6.25
CA ALA A 60 3.06 -7.27 5.06
C ALA A 60 3.64 -8.40 4.20
N VAL A 61 3.33 -8.43 2.90
CA VAL A 61 3.93 -9.36 1.94
C VAL A 61 4.97 -8.61 1.12
N VAL A 62 6.23 -9.01 1.25
CA VAL A 62 7.40 -8.34 0.70
C VAL A 62 8.43 -9.36 0.23
N ALA A 63 9.50 -8.94 -0.46
CA ALA A 63 10.63 -9.83 -0.74
C ALA A 63 11.59 -9.87 0.47
N THR A 64 12.47 -10.90 0.51
CA THR A 64 13.43 -11.16 1.60
C THR A 64 14.13 -9.89 2.10
N ARG A 65 14.67 -9.09 1.18
CA ARG A 65 15.43 -7.87 1.50
C ARG A 65 14.62 -6.74 2.14
N GLN A 66 13.28 -6.81 2.11
CA GLN A 66 12.39 -5.82 2.70
C GLN A 66 11.70 -6.28 3.98
N LEU A 67 12.01 -7.46 4.50
CA LEU A 67 11.42 -7.97 5.74
C LEU A 67 11.65 -7.03 6.94
N GLU A 68 12.88 -6.56 7.10
CA GLU A 68 13.20 -5.63 8.18
C GLU A 68 12.53 -4.26 7.99
N LEU A 69 12.39 -3.78 6.75
CA LEU A 69 11.63 -2.58 6.47
C LEU A 69 10.15 -2.74 6.87
N ALA A 70 9.53 -3.87 6.53
CA ALA A 70 8.13 -4.13 6.88
C ALA A 70 7.92 -4.07 8.41
N LYS A 71 8.81 -4.68 9.19
CA LYS A 71 8.81 -4.60 10.66
C LYS A 71 9.03 -3.16 11.16
N TYR A 72 10.01 -2.46 10.60
CA TYR A 72 10.30 -1.06 10.93
C TYR A 72 9.10 -0.13 10.70
N LEU A 73 8.30 -0.40 9.65
CA LEU A 73 7.07 0.35 9.35
C LEU A 73 5.89 -0.02 10.27
N GLY A 74 6.08 -1.02 11.14
CA GLY A 74 5.10 -1.43 12.14
C GLY A 74 4.22 -2.61 11.74
N ALA A 75 4.59 -3.39 10.70
CA ALA A 75 3.89 -4.64 10.42
C ALA A 75 4.06 -5.63 11.58
N ASP A 76 2.96 -6.24 12.01
CA ASP A 76 2.97 -7.27 13.07
C ASP A 76 3.54 -8.60 12.55
N HIS A 77 3.32 -8.86 11.25
CA HIS A 77 3.82 -10.05 10.56
C HIS A 77 4.39 -9.63 9.20
N ALA A 78 5.45 -10.30 8.77
CA ALA A 78 6.03 -10.12 7.44
C ALA A 78 6.17 -11.50 6.78
N VAL A 79 5.74 -11.61 5.53
CA VAL A 79 5.77 -12.83 4.70
C VAL A 79 6.67 -12.58 3.51
N ASP A 80 7.64 -13.44 3.31
CA ASP A 80 8.56 -13.39 2.17
C ASP A 80 7.98 -14.18 0.99
N TYR A 81 7.39 -13.46 0.03
CA TYR A 81 6.79 -14.08 -1.17
C TYR A 81 7.84 -14.74 -2.09
N THR A 82 9.15 -14.52 -1.86
CA THR A 82 10.21 -15.13 -2.66
C THR A 82 10.60 -16.51 -2.14
N SER A 83 10.30 -16.81 -0.88
CA SER A 83 10.63 -18.06 -0.21
C SER A 83 9.41 -18.92 0.12
N GLU A 84 8.22 -18.29 0.27
CA GLU A 84 7.00 -19.02 0.63
C GLU A 84 5.77 -18.49 -0.12
N ASP A 85 4.78 -19.37 -0.27
CA ASP A 85 3.48 -18.99 -0.82
C ASP A 85 2.66 -18.25 0.24
N PHE A 86 2.54 -16.92 0.08
CA PHE A 86 1.80 -16.06 0.99
C PHE A 86 0.32 -16.47 1.14
N THR A 87 -0.23 -17.26 0.24
CA THR A 87 -1.61 -17.74 0.33
C THR A 87 -1.77 -18.91 1.30
N ARG A 88 -0.65 -19.43 1.82
CA ARG A 88 -0.61 -20.57 2.76
C ARG A 88 -0.20 -20.19 4.18
N VAL A 89 -0.26 -18.93 4.54
CA VAL A 89 0.14 -18.43 5.88
C VAL A 89 -0.70 -18.92 7.06
N GLY A 90 -1.70 -19.77 6.82
CA GLY A 90 -2.53 -20.37 7.89
C GLY A 90 -3.44 -19.38 8.62
N ARG A 91 -3.57 -18.16 8.13
CA ARG A 91 -4.38 -17.08 8.74
C ARG A 91 -5.44 -16.60 7.75
N ARG A 92 -6.51 -16.00 8.28
CA ARG A 92 -7.55 -15.34 7.50
C ARG A 92 -7.68 -13.87 7.91
N PHE A 93 -8.00 -13.03 6.95
CA PHE A 93 -7.98 -11.59 7.06
C PHE A 93 -9.35 -11.00 6.81
N ASP A 94 -9.66 -9.90 7.48
CA ASP A 94 -10.82 -9.07 7.17
C ASP A 94 -10.62 -8.38 5.82
N PHE A 95 -9.36 -8.01 5.54
CA PHE A 95 -8.97 -7.30 4.32
C PHE A 95 -7.69 -7.90 3.71
N VAL A 96 -7.72 -8.09 2.40
CA VAL A 96 -6.53 -8.37 1.58
C VAL A 96 -6.41 -7.26 0.55
N VAL A 97 -5.29 -6.54 0.54
CA VAL A 97 -5.05 -5.42 -0.37
C VAL A 97 -3.88 -5.73 -1.29
N ASP A 98 -4.14 -5.63 -2.60
CA ASP A 98 -3.09 -5.62 -3.61
C ASP A 98 -2.69 -4.17 -3.92
N ALA A 99 -1.51 -3.77 -3.46
CA ALA A 99 -0.97 -2.43 -3.64
C ALA A 99 -0.09 -2.27 -4.90
N VAL A 100 0.04 -3.31 -5.73
CA VAL A 100 0.96 -3.35 -6.89
C VAL A 100 0.37 -3.99 -8.15
N GLY A 101 -0.86 -4.48 -8.11
CA GLY A 101 -1.51 -5.09 -9.28
C GLY A 101 -0.93 -6.44 -9.71
N LYS A 102 -0.35 -7.21 -8.79
CA LYS A 102 0.33 -8.49 -9.11
C LYS A 102 -0.34 -9.73 -8.54
N THR A 103 -1.49 -9.60 -7.88
CA THR A 103 -2.29 -10.73 -7.43
C THR A 103 -3.75 -10.55 -7.83
N THR A 104 -4.59 -11.54 -7.57
CA THR A 104 -5.99 -11.54 -7.97
C THR A 104 -6.90 -11.95 -6.83
N PHE A 105 -8.17 -11.57 -6.90
CA PHE A 105 -9.18 -12.03 -5.95
C PHE A 105 -9.22 -13.56 -5.84
N PHE A 106 -9.21 -14.28 -6.96
CA PHE A 106 -9.28 -15.73 -6.94
C PHE A 106 -8.09 -16.39 -6.26
N HIS A 107 -6.90 -15.80 -6.41
CA HIS A 107 -5.69 -16.26 -5.72
C HIS A 107 -5.78 -16.00 -4.20
N CYS A 108 -6.34 -14.85 -3.82
CA CYS A 108 -6.40 -14.40 -2.43
C CYS A 108 -7.66 -14.82 -1.66
N ARG A 109 -8.73 -15.27 -2.34
CA ARG A 109 -10.05 -15.47 -1.70
C ARG A 109 -10.03 -16.41 -0.50
N LYS A 110 -9.13 -17.40 -0.48
CA LYS A 110 -8.98 -18.35 0.64
C LYS A 110 -8.39 -17.70 1.90
N LEU A 111 -7.72 -16.56 1.73
CA LEU A 111 -7.18 -15.76 2.84
C LEU A 111 -8.25 -14.88 3.49
N LEU A 112 -9.38 -14.66 2.84
CA LEU A 112 -10.43 -13.80 3.37
C LEU A 112 -11.33 -14.56 4.35
N LYS A 113 -11.69 -13.88 5.44
CA LYS A 113 -12.78 -14.30 6.33
C LYS A 113 -14.12 -14.23 5.59
N SER A 114 -15.18 -14.82 6.18
CA SER A 114 -16.54 -14.55 5.74
C SER A 114 -16.84 -13.04 5.90
N GLY A 115 -17.41 -12.40 4.89
CA GLY A 115 -17.60 -10.94 4.86
C GLY A 115 -16.33 -10.14 4.50
N GLY A 116 -15.18 -10.80 4.33
CA GLY A 116 -13.92 -10.14 4.02
C GLY A 116 -13.89 -9.44 2.66
N VAL A 117 -12.98 -8.49 2.51
CA VAL A 117 -12.86 -7.64 1.30
C VAL A 117 -11.49 -7.78 0.67
N PHE A 118 -11.46 -8.03 -0.64
CA PHE A 118 -10.28 -7.86 -1.47
C PHE A 118 -10.31 -6.47 -2.10
N ALA A 119 -9.27 -5.68 -1.89
CA ALA A 119 -9.11 -4.36 -2.50
C ALA A 119 -7.90 -4.36 -3.45
N ALA A 120 -8.11 -3.93 -4.69
CA ALA A 120 -7.04 -3.77 -5.67
C ALA A 120 -6.84 -2.30 -6.00
N THR A 121 -5.58 -1.86 -6.16
CA THR A 121 -5.26 -0.50 -6.56
C THR A 121 -5.29 -0.29 -8.07
N ASP A 122 -5.59 -1.36 -8.83
CA ASP A 122 -5.70 -1.38 -10.29
C ASP A 122 -6.96 -2.11 -10.78
N LEU A 123 -7.17 -2.08 -12.11
CA LEU A 123 -8.31 -2.78 -12.75
C LEU A 123 -8.07 -4.29 -12.92
N GLY A 124 -6.86 -4.79 -12.63
CA GLY A 124 -6.46 -6.17 -12.87
C GLY A 124 -6.37 -6.53 -14.35
N PRO A 125 -5.86 -7.74 -14.67
CA PRO A 125 -5.80 -8.23 -16.03
C PRO A 125 -7.18 -8.15 -16.71
N TRP A 126 -7.24 -7.58 -17.93
CA TRP A 126 -8.47 -7.43 -18.72
C TRP A 126 -9.60 -6.66 -18.01
N GLY A 127 -9.29 -5.85 -16.99
CA GLY A 127 -10.31 -5.12 -16.23
C GLY A 127 -11.17 -6.00 -15.32
N GLN A 128 -10.72 -7.23 -15.02
CA GLN A 128 -11.49 -8.22 -14.25
C GLN A 128 -11.95 -7.72 -12.88
N ASN A 129 -11.15 -6.86 -12.21
CA ASN A 129 -11.51 -6.36 -10.89
C ASN A 129 -12.79 -5.51 -10.92
N ALA A 130 -13.05 -4.78 -12.01
CA ALA A 130 -14.27 -4.01 -12.18
C ALA A 130 -15.51 -4.93 -12.31
N ALA A 131 -15.42 -5.97 -13.14
CA ALA A 131 -16.48 -6.96 -13.28
C ALA A 131 -16.73 -7.72 -11.97
N LEU A 132 -15.66 -8.11 -11.27
CA LEU A 132 -15.73 -8.79 -9.98
C LEU A 132 -16.30 -7.89 -8.89
N ALA A 133 -15.98 -6.60 -8.88
CA ALA A 133 -16.54 -5.66 -7.92
C ALA A 133 -18.07 -5.55 -8.06
N MET A 134 -18.57 -5.50 -9.30
CA MET A 134 -20.00 -5.46 -9.57
C MET A 134 -20.67 -6.80 -9.21
N TRP A 135 -20.10 -7.93 -9.64
CA TRP A 135 -20.65 -9.27 -9.38
C TRP A 135 -20.65 -9.61 -7.88
N SER A 136 -19.53 -9.35 -7.17
CA SER A 136 -19.39 -9.71 -5.75
C SER A 136 -20.30 -8.89 -4.83
N SER A 137 -20.74 -7.70 -5.25
CA SER A 137 -21.66 -6.88 -4.48
C SER A 137 -23.06 -7.51 -4.36
N ILE A 138 -23.40 -8.44 -5.24
CA ILE A 138 -24.73 -9.04 -5.34
C ILE A 138 -24.75 -10.49 -4.85
N THR A 139 -23.68 -11.25 -5.10
CA THR A 139 -23.72 -12.72 -5.05
C THR A 139 -22.80 -13.36 -4.01
N SER A 140 -21.83 -12.61 -3.45
CA SER A 140 -20.75 -13.19 -2.65
C SER A 140 -20.75 -12.71 -1.20
N SER A 141 -20.41 -13.62 -0.28
CA SER A 141 -20.08 -13.27 1.10
C SER A 141 -18.74 -12.51 1.21
N GLN A 142 -17.91 -12.53 0.16
CA GLN A 142 -16.65 -11.80 0.07
C GLN A 142 -16.74 -10.77 -1.04
N ARG A 143 -16.25 -9.56 -0.82
CA ARG A 143 -16.39 -8.44 -1.76
C ARG A 143 -15.08 -8.09 -2.42
N VAL A 144 -15.14 -7.64 -3.67
CA VAL A 144 -14.04 -7.01 -4.39
C VAL A 144 -14.32 -5.52 -4.52
N ILE A 145 -13.33 -4.69 -4.24
CA ILE A 145 -13.45 -3.24 -4.43
C ILE A 145 -12.23 -2.69 -5.16
N ILE A 146 -12.46 -1.62 -5.93
CA ILE A 146 -11.41 -0.78 -6.52
C ILE A 146 -11.62 0.61 -5.93
N PRO A 147 -10.83 0.99 -4.93
CA PRO A 147 -10.97 2.28 -4.30
C PRO A 147 -10.48 3.39 -5.23
N ALA A 148 -11.40 4.19 -5.77
CA ALA A 148 -11.04 5.40 -6.49
C ALA A 148 -10.87 6.56 -5.49
N PRO A 149 -9.74 7.25 -5.48
CA PRO A 149 -9.54 8.41 -4.63
C PRO A 149 -10.46 9.55 -5.07
N ARG A 150 -11.30 10.07 -4.18
CA ARG A 150 -12.36 11.02 -4.56
C ARG A 150 -12.09 12.48 -4.21
N ARG A 151 -11.42 12.80 -3.14
CA ARG A 151 -11.14 14.18 -2.70
C ARG A 151 -9.94 14.25 -1.79
N ILE A 152 -9.13 15.30 -1.94
CA ILE A 152 -7.90 15.55 -1.18
C ILE A 152 -8.18 16.44 0.05
N ASN A 153 -9.37 17.08 0.15
CA ASN A 153 -9.67 18.02 1.21
C ASN A 153 -9.42 17.41 2.60
N GLY A 154 -8.61 18.07 3.41
CA GLY A 154 -8.21 17.63 4.75
C GLY A 154 -7.18 16.50 4.80
N PHE A 155 -6.85 15.85 3.66
CA PHE A 155 -5.85 14.77 3.68
C PHE A 155 -4.43 15.29 3.94
N VAL A 156 -4.08 16.43 3.35
CA VAL A 156 -2.75 17.04 3.55
C VAL A 156 -2.54 17.39 5.02
N ASP A 157 -3.53 17.98 5.67
CA ASP A 157 -3.46 18.31 7.10
C ASP A 157 -3.40 17.05 7.96
N PHE A 158 -4.17 16.03 7.62
CA PHE A 158 -4.10 14.72 8.27
C PHE A 158 -2.70 14.10 8.16
N LEU A 159 -2.14 14.05 6.95
CA LEU A 159 -0.80 13.48 6.72
C LEU A 159 0.27 14.31 7.43
N LYS A 160 0.16 15.64 7.35
CA LYS A 160 1.04 16.57 8.06
C LYS A 160 1.09 16.26 9.56
N GLY A 161 -0.06 16.16 10.22
CA GLY A 161 -0.12 15.84 11.64
C GLY A 161 0.50 14.48 11.99
N ARG A 162 0.34 13.45 11.10
CA ARG A 162 0.98 12.14 11.28
C ARG A 162 2.49 12.20 11.12
N MET A 163 3.01 13.02 10.21
CA MET A 163 4.44 13.20 10.02
C MET A 163 5.05 13.98 11.19
N GLU A 164 4.42 15.06 11.64
CA GLU A 164 4.85 15.87 12.80
C GLU A 164 4.86 15.07 14.11
N SER A 165 3.91 14.14 14.29
CA SER A 165 3.87 13.25 15.45
C SER A 165 4.80 12.03 15.33
N GLY A 166 5.56 11.89 14.23
CA GLY A 166 6.42 10.73 13.98
C GLY A 166 5.70 9.42 13.68
N GLN A 167 4.36 9.46 13.49
CA GLN A 167 3.53 8.29 13.18
C GLN A 167 3.54 7.91 11.72
N PHE A 168 4.13 8.74 10.86
CA PHE A 168 4.27 8.48 9.44
C PHE A 168 5.60 9.04 8.93
N ARG A 169 6.32 8.25 8.13
CA ARG A 169 7.62 8.61 7.56
C ARG A 169 7.63 8.34 6.06
N ALA A 170 8.24 9.24 5.30
CA ALA A 170 8.49 9.04 3.89
C ALA A 170 9.59 7.99 3.69
N ILE A 171 9.34 7.00 2.85
CA ILE A 171 10.35 6.01 2.47
C ILE A 171 10.84 6.37 1.08
N ILE A 172 12.03 6.96 1.02
CA ILE A 172 12.68 7.39 -0.22
C ILE A 172 13.77 6.36 -0.53
N ASP A 173 13.66 5.73 -1.71
CA ASP A 173 14.63 4.74 -2.19
C ASP A 173 15.83 5.44 -2.84
N ARG A 174 15.56 6.23 -3.87
CA ARG A 174 16.59 6.93 -4.65
C ARG A 174 16.15 8.33 -5.05
N LYS A 175 17.15 9.17 -5.28
CA LYS A 175 16.98 10.51 -5.83
C LYS A 175 17.78 10.63 -7.12
N TYR A 176 17.20 11.24 -8.13
CA TYR A 176 17.83 11.49 -9.43
C TYR A 176 17.71 12.97 -9.78
N PRO A 177 18.70 13.58 -10.40
CA PRO A 177 18.53 14.89 -11.02
C PRO A 177 17.61 14.77 -12.25
N LEU A 178 16.96 15.87 -12.64
CA LEU A 178 16.06 15.87 -13.78
C LEU A 178 16.71 15.36 -15.06
N ALA A 179 18.00 15.66 -15.28
CA ALA A 179 18.77 15.18 -16.42
C ALA A 179 18.89 13.66 -16.50
N ALA A 180 18.76 12.94 -15.37
CA ALA A 180 18.81 11.48 -15.30
C ALA A 180 17.42 10.83 -15.19
N ILE A 181 16.35 11.52 -15.61
CA ILE A 181 14.96 11.02 -15.52
C ILE A 181 14.79 9.67 -16.25
N ALA A 182 15.45 9.46 -17.37
CA ALA A 182 15.37 8.20 -18.11
C ALA A 182 15.92 7.01 -17.29
N ASP A 183 17.01 7.23 -16.52
CA ASP A 183 17.59 6.22 -15.65
C ASP A 183 16.70 5.93 -14.45
N ALA A 184 16.03 6.95 -13.91
CA ALA A 184 15.04 6.80 -12.87
C ALA A 184 13.86 5.93 -13.33
N TYR A 185 13.34 6.15 -14.54
CA TYR A 185 12.28 5.32 -15.14
C TYR A 185 12.73 3.88 -15.35
N ARG A 186 13.91 3.65 -15.95
CA ARG A 186 14.47 2.29 -16.11
C ARG A 186 14.57 1.57 -14.76
N TYR A 187 15.00 2.27 -13.72
CA TYR A 187 15.06 1.68 -12.38
C TYR A 187 13.66 1.34 -11.85
N VAL A 188 12.67 2.22 -11.98
CA VAL A 188 11.29 1.97 -11.52
C VAL A 188 10.68 0.78 -12.27
N GLU A 189 10.91 0.66 -13.57
CA GLU A 189 10.43 -0.45 -14.42
C GLU A 189 10.97 -1.82 -14.00
N THR A 190 12.13 -1.88 -13.32
CA THR A 190 12.62 -3.16 -12.76
C THR A 190 11.69 -3.74 -11.70
N GLY A 191 10.75 -2.95 -11.17
CA GLY A 191 9.87 -3.35 -10.07
C GLY A 191 10.58 -3.53 -8.73
N GLN A 192 11.85 -3.15 -8.62
CA GLN A 192 12.68 -3.37 -7.43
C GLN A 192 12.69 -2.19 -6.46
N LYS A 193 12.09 -1.06 -6.83
CA LYS A 193 12.08 0.14 -5.98
C LYS A 193 11.37 -0.09 -4.65
N VAL A 194 11.85 0.58 -3.62
CA VAL A 194 11.29 0.58 -2.26
C VAL A 194 10.76 1.97 -1.93
N GLY A 195 9.50 2.08 -1.54
CA GLY A 195 8.89 3.40 -1.32
C GLY A 195 8.81 4.21 -2.61
N ILE A 196 9.39 5.41 -2.61
CA ILE A 196 9.34 6.37 -3.71
C ILE A 196 10.72 6.65 -4.31
N VAL A 197 10.73 6.99 -5.61
CA VAL A 197 11.89 7.56 -6.31
C VAL A 197 11.60 9.04 -6.52
N VAL A 198 12.55 9.90 -6.19
CA VAL A 198 12.42 11.36 -6.25
C VAL A 198 13.25 11.91 -7.40
N ILE A 199 12.66 12.83 -8.17
CA ILE A 199 13.38 13.62 -9.18
C ILE A 199 13.58 15.03 -8.65
N ASN A 200 14.84 15.44 -8.52
CA ASN A 200 15.21 16.80 -8.18
C ASN A 200 15.19 17.66 -9.45
N VAL A 201 14.29 18.64 -9.48
CA VAL A 201 14.13 19.54 -10.65
C VAL A 201 15.10 20.72 -10.58
N ALA A 202 15.40 21.21 -9.36
CA ALA A 202 16.42 22.25 -9.18
C ALA A 202 17.83 21.62 -9.29
N ALA A 203 18.74 22.31 -9.98
CA ALA A 203 20.16 22.00 -9.87
C ALA A 203 20.61 22.32 -8.43
N ASP A 204 21.35 21.41 -7.83
CA ASP A 204 22.05 21.66 -6.57
C ASP A 204 23.08 22.76 -6.75
#